data_b1a1577af45aa69641baca98a5191b53
#
_entry.id   b1a1577af45aa69641baca98a5191b53
#
_cell.length_a   1.000
_cell.length_b   1.000
_cell.length_c   1.000
_cell.angle_alpha   90.00
_cell.angle_beta   90.00
_cell.angle_gamma   90.00
#
_symmetry.space_group_name_H-M   'P 1'
#
loop_
_entity.id
_entity.type
_entity.pdbx_description
1 polymer ?
#
loop_
_entity_poly.entity_id
_entity_poly.type
_entity_poly.pdbx_seq_one_letter_code
_entity_poly.pdbx_strand_id
1 'polypeptide(L)'
;MPKQVIANAKERMTKAIQAYTRELASIRAGRANASLLDRITVDYYGAPTPVNQLAGISVPEARLLVIQPYDKSILGEIEKAILKSDIGLTPSNDGSIIRLSIPQLTEERRKDLVKLVKKESEEAKVAIRNVRRDANDDLKKLEKNGEITEDDLRGYSDDIQKLTDEQINKIDSITKDKEKEILEV
;
A
#
# COMPACT_ATOMS: atom_id res chain seq x y z
N MET A 1 12.50 -11.00 29.43
CA MET A 1 11.20 -10.81 28.86
C MET A 1 10.85 -9.38 28.44
N PRO A 2 11.36 -8.30 29.10
CA PRO A 2 11.05 -6.96 28.59
C PRO A 2 11.59 -6.67 27.19
N LYS A 3 12.75 -7.23 26.82
CA LYS A 3 13.29 -7.08 25.46
C LYS A 3 12.40 -7.75 24.41
N GLN A 4 11.73 -8.83 24.78
CA GLN A 4 10.78 -9.52 23.90
C GLN A 4 9.51 -8.69 23.71
N VAL A 5 9.04 -8.01 24.75
CA VAL A 5 7.89 -7.11 24.66
C VAL A 5 8.18 -5.99 23.65
N ILE A 6 9.36 -5.41 23.71
CA ILE A 6 9.78 -4.35 22.78
C ILE A 6 9.92 -4.89 21.35
N ALA A 7 10.53 -6.06 21.17
CA ALA A 7 10.69 -6.70 19.87
C ALA A 7 9.33 -7.01 19.23
N ASN A 8 8.38 -7.53 20.00
CA ASN A 8 7.02 -7.81 19.53
C ASN A 8 6.29 -6.52 19.15
N ALA A 9 6.44 -5.46 19.94
CA ALA A 9 5.86 -4.16 19.63
C ALA A 9 6.40 -3.62 18.29
N LYS A 10 7.71 -3.69 18.10
CA LYS A 10 8.37 -3.26 16.86
C LYS A 10 7.85 -4.04 15.65
N GLU A 11 7.73 -5.34 15.78
CA GLU A 11 7.20 -6.21 14.72
C GLU A 11 5.75 -5.85 14.37
N ARG A 12 4.90 -5.68 15.38
CA ARG A 12 3.49 -5.31 15.17
C ARG A 12 3.36 -3.94 14.53
N MET A 13 4.17 -2.96 14.96
CA MET A 13 4.18 -1.62 14.37
C MET A 13 4.65 -1.64 12.92
N THR A 14 5.70 -2.43 12.62
CA THR A 14 6.18 -2.61 11.25
C THR A 14 5.09 -3.19 10.35
N LYS A 15 4.37 -4.19 10.82
CA LYS A 15 3.26 -4.79 10.07
C LYS A 15 2.12 -3.78 9.83
N ALA A 16 1.82 -2.94 10.82
CA ALA A 16 0.80 -1.90 10.69
C ALA A 16 1.19 -0.90 9.60
N ILE A 17 2.45 -0.50 9.53
CA ILE A 17 2.95 0.43 8.49
C ILE A 17 2.94 -0.24 7.11
N GLN A 18 3.32 -1.51 7.03
CA GLN A 18 3.25 -2.27 5.77
C GLN A 18 1.82 -2.36 5.25
N ALA A 19 0.86 -2.62 6.14
CA ALA A 19 -0.56 -2.65 5.79
C ALA A 19 -1.04 -1.28 5.30
N TYR A 20 -0.65 -0.21 5.97
CA TYR A 20 -0.96 1.15 5.57
C TYR A 20 -0.38 1.48 4.20
N THR A 21 0.88 1.14 3.97
CA THR A 21 1.56 1.35 2.68
C THR A 21 0.82 0.63 1.55
N ARG A 22 0.39 -0.62 1.77
CA ARG A 22 -0.38 -1.37 0.79
C ARG A 22 -1.74 -0.73 0.52
N GLU A 23 -2.40 -0.24 1.58
CA GLU A 23 -3.69 0.42 1.45
C GLU A 23 -3.58 1.69 0.61
N LEU A 24 -2.54 2.50 0.84
CA LEU A 24 -2.30 3.68 0.04
C LEU A 24 -1.93 3.36 -1.42
N ALA A 25 -1.21 2.26 -1.65
CA ALA A 25 -0.87 1.84 -3.00
C ALA A 25 -2.10 1.48 -3.83
N SER A 26 -3.19 1.06 -3.18
CA SER A 26 -4.45 0.75 -3.84
C SER A 26 -5.23 2.01 -4.26
N ILE A 27 -4.89 3.17 -3.72
CA ILE A 27 -5.53 4.44 -4.04
C ILE A 27 -4.90 5.00 -5.32
N ARG A 28 -5.72 5.13 -6.37
CA ARG A 28 -5.25 5.66 -7.65
C ARG A 28 -5.05 7.17 -7.57
N ALA A 29 -3.83 7.61 -7.89
CA ALA A 29 -3.47 9.04 -7.92
C ALA A 29 -3.51 9.64 -9.33
N GLY A 30 -4.18 9.00 -10.29
CA GLY A 30 -4.27 9.49 -11.66
C GLY A 30 -3.01 9.23 -12.49
N ARG A 31 -2.10 8.36 -12.02
CA ARG A 31 -0.89 7.97 -12.75
C ARG A 31 -0.96 6.52 -13.20
N ALA A 32 -0.40 6.24 -14.35
CA ALA A 32 -0.23 4.88 -14.84
C ALA A 32 0.78 4.13 -13.99
N ASN A 33 0.46 2.88 -13.64
CA ASN A 33 1.32 2.00 -12.88
C ASN A 33 1.07 0.56 -13.34
N ALA A 34 2.13 -0.17 -13.62
CA ALA A 34 2.04 -1.57 -14.02
C ALA A 34 1.28 -2.43 -13.02
N SER A 35 1.28 -2.06 -11.74
CA SER A 35 0.55 -2.77 -10.68
C SER A 35 -0.97 -2.78 -10.89
N LEU A 36 -1.52 -1.90 -11.70
CA LEU A 36 -2.95 -1.91 -12.06
C LEU A 36 -3.37 -3.24 -12.71
N LEU A 37 -2.44 -3.92 -13.33
CA LEU A 37 -2.68 -5.17 -14.05
C LEU A 37 -2.37 -6.42 -13.24
N ASP A 38 -1.89 -6.28 -12.00
CA ASP A 38 -1.41 -7.42 -11.19
C ASP A 38 -2.48 -8.48 -10.94
N ARG A 39 -3.75 -8.07 -10.86
CA ARG A 39 -4.87 -8.98 -10.58
C ARG A 39 -5.58 -9.47 -11.83
N ILE A 40 -5.15 -9.03 -13.00
CA ILE A 40 -5.78 -9.42 -14.25
C ILE A 40 -5.09 -10.67 -14.76
N THR A 41 -5.89 -11.72 -15.01
CA THR A 41 -5.40 -12.97 -15.56
C THR A 41 -6.09 -13.27 -16.89
N VAL A 42 -5.37 -13.96 -17.75
CA VAL A 42 -5.85 -14.40 -19.06
C VAL A 42 -5.78 -15.91 -19.10
N ASP A 43 -6.79 -16.55 -19.69
CA ASP A 43 -6.74 -17.99 -19.94
C ASP A 43 -5.74 -18.25 -21.08
N TYR A 44 -4.58 -18.79 -20.71
CA TYR A 44 -3.50 -19.10 -21.63
C TYR A 44 -3.29 -20.61 -21.64
N TYR A 45 -3.69 -21.26 -22.75
CA TYR A 45 -3.66 -22.72 -22.89
C TYR A 45 -4.33 -23.47 -21.73
N GLY A 46 -5.49 -22.97 -21.30
CA GLY A 46 -6.30 -23.59 -20.26
C GLY A 46 -5.89 -23.24 -18.82
N ALA A 47 -4.88 -22.38 -18.63
CA ALA A 47 -4.41 -21.98 -17.30
C ALA A 47 -4.53 -20.47 -17.10
N PRO A 48 -5.15 -19.99 -16.01
CA PRO A 48 -5.17 -18.56 -15.69
C PRO A 48 -3.74 -18.06 -15.47
N THR A 49 -3.32 -17.11 -16.30
CA THR A 49 -1.95 -16.58 -16.29
C THR A 49 -1.98 -15.06 -16.12
N PRO A 50 -1.21 -14.48 -15.18
CA PRO A 50 -1.16 -13.03 -15.04
C PRO A 50 -0.67 -12.34 -16.32
N VAL A 51 -1.26 -11.18 -16.62
CA VAL A 51 -0.91 -10.41 -17.83
C VAL A 51 0.58 -10.07 -17.87
N ASN A 52 1.19 -9.77 -16.71
CA ASN A 52 2.61 -9.42 -16.64
C ASN A 52 3.56 -10.55 -17.04
N GLN A 53 3.08 -11.80 -17.07
CA GLN A 53 3.85 -12.94 -17.57
C GLN A 53 3.66 -13.16 -19.08
N LEU A 54 2.66 -12.54 -19.67
CA LEU A 54 2.30 -12.72 -21.08
C LEU A 54 2.68 -11.53 -21.95
N ALA A 55 3.08 -10.43 -21.36
CA ALA A 55 3.34 -9.19 -22.05
C ALA A 55 4.39 -8.33 -21.33
N GLY A 56 5.10 -7.53 -22.10
CA GLY A 56 5.89 -6.43 -21.58
C GLY A 56 4.97 -5.26 -21.24
N ILE A 57 5.16 -4.67 -20.05
CA ILE A 57 4.35 -3.55 -19.58
C ILE A 57 5.26 -2.36 -19.38
N SER A 58 4.91 -1.22 -19.97
CA SER A 58 5.69 0.01 -19.86
C SER A 58 4.78 1.20 -19.59
N VAL A 59 5.37 2.26 -19.04
CA VAL A 59 4.67 3.54 -18.75
C VAL A 59 5.45 4.65 -19.46
N PRO A 60 5.21 4.85 -20.78
CA PRO A 60 5.95 5.87 -21.54
C PRO A 60 5.59 7.30 -21.11
N GLU A 61 4.39 7.51 -20.58
CA GLU A 61 3.90 8.78 -20.08
C GLU A 61 3.18 8.59 -18.76
N ALA A 62 3.03 9.65 -17.98
CA ALA A 62 2.46 9.61 -16.63
C ALA A 62 1.05 8.97 -16.57
N ARG A 63 0.28 9.08 -17.66
CA ARG A 63 -1.09 8.56 -17.72
C ARG A 63 -1.31 7.58 -18.85
N LEU A 64 -0.26 6.97 -19.34
CA LEU A 64 -0.35 5.99 -20.41
C LEU A 64 0.35 4.70 -20.03
N LEU A 65 -0.39 3.61 -20.05
CA LEU A 65 0.13 2.28 -19.83
C LEU A 65 0.12 1.52 -21.16
N VAL A 66 1.27 0.96 -21.54
CA VAL A 66 1.41 0.20 -22.77
C VAL A 66 1.67 -1.26 -22.47
N ILE A 67 0.88 -2.14 -23.07
CA ILE A 67 0.99 -3.59 -22.92
C ILE A 67 1.38 -4.16 -24.29
N GLN A 68 2.54 -4.80 -24.36
CA GLN A 68 3.03 -5.43 -25.57
C GLN A 68 3.05 -6.95 -25.37
N PRO A 69 2.07 -7.68 -25.90
CA PRO A 69 2.05 -9.14 -25.79
C PRO A 69 3.27 -9.77 -26.45
N TYR A 70 3.84 -10.77 -25.78
CA TYR A 70 4.94 -11.56 -26.37
C TYR A 70 4.44 -12.40 -27.53
N ASP A 71 3.19 -12.84 -27.46
CA ASP A 71 2.49 -13.56 -28.51
C ASP A 71 1.31 -12.72 -28.99
N LYS A 72 1.37 -12.23 -30.20
CA LYS A 72 0.32 -11.36 -30.77
C LYS A 72 -1.03 -12.04 -30.87
N SER A 73 -1.06 -13.38 -30.91
CA SER A 73 -2.31 -14.13 -31.01
C SER A 73 -3.20 -14.00 -29.78
N ILE A 74 -2.62 -13.62 -28.61
CA ILE A 74 -3.38 -13.45 -27.37
C ILE A 74 -3.79 -12.00 -27.09
N LEU A 75 -3.45 -11.08 -27.98
CA LEU A 75 -3.76 -9.66 -27.78
C LEU A 75 -5.25 -9.43 -27.51
N GLY A 76 -6.12 -10.06 -28.30
CA GLY A 76 -7.57 -9.98 -28.12
C GLY A 76 -8.04 -10.53 -26.79
N GLU A 77 -7.41 -11.59 -26.30
CA GLU A 77 -7.75 -12.18 -25.00
C GLU A 77 -7.33 -11.28 -23.84
N ILE A 78 -6.17 -10.63 -23.95
CA ILE A 78 -5.71 -9.66 -22.95
C ILE A 78 -6.67 -8.47 -22.92
N GLU A 79 -7.04 -7.95 -24.08
CA GLU A 79 -7.99 -6.83 -24.19
C GLU A 79 -9.33 -7.16 -23.54
N LYS A 80 -9.87 -8.35 -23.81
CA LYS A 80 -11.12 -8.81 -23.19
C LYS A 80 -11.00 -8.93 -21.68
N ALA A 81 -9.88 -9.46 -21.19
CA ALA A 81 -9.66 -9.59 -19.75
C ALA A 81 -9.65 -8.22 -19.06
N ILE A 82 -9.05 -7.22 -19.69
CA ILE A 82 -9.03 -5.84 -19.17
C ILE A 82 -10.44 -5.26 -19.15
N LEU A 83 -11.22 -5.45 -20.21
CA LEU A 83 -12.60 -4.97 -20.28
C LEU A 83 -13.50 -5.59 -19.21
N LYS A 84 -13.29 -6.87 -18.91
CA LYS A 84 -14.06 -7.58 -17.88
C LYS A 84 -13.61 -7.27 -16.47
N SER A 85 -12.42 -6.69 -16.31
CA SER A 85 -11.89 -6.36 -14.99
C SER A 85 -12.60 -5.15 -14.39
N ASP A 86 -12.40 -4.94 -13.10
CA ASP A 86 -12.98 -3.83 -12.34
C ASP A 86 -12.11 -2.57 -12.34
N ILE A 87 -11.05 -2.53 -13.16
CA ILE A 87 -10.18 -1.35 -13.20
C ILE A 87 -10.83 -0.13 -13.88
N GLY A 88 -11.92 -0.34 -14.61
CA GLY A 88 -12.71 0.76 -15.19
C GLY A 88 -12.02 1.52 -16.32
N LEU A 89 -11.05 0.89 -17.00
CA LEU A 89 -10.33 1.51 -18.12
C LEU A 89 -10.69 0.81 -19.42
N THR A 90 -10.79 1.60 -20.48
CA THR A 90 -11.10 1.08 -21.82
C THR A 90 -9.80 0.94 -22.62
N PRO A 91 -9.40 -0.29 -22.99
CA PRO A 91 -8.21 -0.48 -23.80
C PRO A 91 -8.43 -0.10 -25.26
N SER A 92 -7.37 0.38 -25.92
CA SER A 92 -7.31 0.52 -27.35
C SER A 92 -6.10 -0.23 -27.88
N ASN A 93 -6.18 -0.81 -29.08
CA ASN A 93 -5.06 -1.51 -29.66
C ASN A 93 -4.84 -1.12 -31.12
N ASP A 94 -3.61 -1.31 -31.59
CA ASP A 94 -3.24 -1.08 -33.00
C ASP A 94 -2.88 -2.38 -33.73
N GLY A 95 -3.23 -3.53 -33.14
CA GLY A 95 -2.89 -4.85 -33.64
C GLY A 95 -1.60 -5.43 -33.09
N SER A 96 -0.75 -4.60 -32.48
CA SER A 96 0.54 -5.00 -31.90
C SER A 96 0.66 -4.73 -30.42
N ILE A 97 0.11 -3.61 -29.96
CA ILE A 97 0.16 -3.19 -28.56
C ILE A 97 -1.22 -2.74 -28.09
N ILE A 98 -1.42 -2.82 -26.78
CA ILE A 98 -2.63 -2.31 -26.12
C ILE A 98 -2.24 -1.08 -25.33
N ARG A 99 -3.03 -0.01 -25.48
CA ARG A 99 -2.84 1.24 -24.72
C ARG A 99 -3.99 1.43 -23.76
N LEU A 100 -3.63 1.77 -22.52
CA LEU A 100 -4.58 2.17 -21.48
C LEU A 100 -4.31 3.62 -21.10
N SER A 101 -5.26 4.49 -21.40
CA SER A 101 -5.19 5.89 -20.98
C SER A 101 -5.82 6.03 -19.60
N ILE A 102 -5.07 6.60 -18.66
CA ILE A 102 -5.56 6.87 -17.31
C ILE A 102 -6.20 8.25 -17.31
N PRO A 103 -7.49 8.39 -16.97
CA PRO A 103 -8.14 9.70 -16.92
C PRO A 103 -7.47 10.59 -15.88
N GLN A 104 -7.39 11.89 -16.19
CA GLN A 104 -6.92 12.89 -15.23
C GLN A 104 -7.93 13.01 -14.10
N LEU A 105 -7.44 13.14 -12.86
CA LEU A 105 -8.31 13.35 -11.71
C LEU A 105 -8.98 14.72 -11.78
N THR A 106 -10.27 14.75 -11.45
CA THR A 106 -10.97 16.01 -11.23
C THR A 106 -10.53 16.62 -9.90
N GLU A 107 -10.71 17.93 -9.74
CA GLU A 107 -10.40 18.61 -8.48
C GLU A 107 -11.22 18.01 -7.32
N GLU A 108 -12.50 17.72 -7.55
CA GLU A 108 -13.37 17.10 -6.57
C GLU A 108 -12.84 15.71 -6.16
N ARG A 109 -12.44 14.90 -7.14
CA ARG A 109 -11.89 13.56 -6.86
C ARG A 109 -10.59 13.64 -6.08
N ARG A 110 -9.73 14.60 -6.38
CA ARG A 110 -8.49 14.83 -5.62
C ARG A 110 -8.78 15.13 -4.16
N LYS A 111 -9.75 16.00 -3.90
CA LYS A 111 -10.16 16.33 -2.53
C LYS A 111 -10.68 15.12 -1.79
N ASP A 112 -11.49 14.29 -2.44
CA ASP A 112 -12.01 13.06 -1.85
C ASP A 112 -10.88 12.08 -1.53
N LEU A 113 -9.90 11.94 -2.42
CA LEU A 113 -8.75 11.06 -2.20
C LEU A 113 -7.87 11.56 -1.05
N VAL A 114 -7.66 12.86 -0.92
CA VAL A 114 -6.90 13.44 0.20
C VAL A 114 -7.61 13.14 1.53
N LYS A 115 -8.94 13.27 1.57
CA LYS A 115 -9.73 12.92 2.76
C LYS A 115 -9.59 11.45 3.11
N LEU A 116 -9.64 10.58 2.11
CA LEU A 116 -9.48 9.14 2.30
C LEU A 116 -8.08 8.83 2.86
N VAL A 117 -7.03 9.43 2.30
CA VAL A 117 -5.66 9.25 2.79
C VAL A 117 -5.53 9.70 4.24
N LYS A 118 -6.13 10.83 4.62
CA LYS A 118 -6.11 11.32 6.00
C LYS A 118 -6.83 10.36 6.95
N LYS A 119 -7.95 9.81 6.53
CA LYS A 119 -8.69 8.81 7.31
C LYS A 119 -7.83 7.55 7.54
N GLU A 120 -7.23 7.02 6.49
CA GLU A 120 -6.36 5.84 6.57
C GLU A 120 -5.13 6.13 7.43
N SER A 121 -4.58 7.33 7.37
CA SER A 121 -3.46 7.77 8.20
C SER A 121 -3.82 7.74 9.68
N GLU A 122 -4.99 8.26 10.06
CA GLU A 122 -5.43 8.25 11.46
C GLU A 122 -5.67 6.83 11.94
N GLU A 123 -6.26 5.97 11.13
CA GLU A 123 -6.44 4.55 11.47
C GLU A 123 -5.10 3.85 11.70
N ALA A 124 -4.10 4.14 10.86
CA ALA A 124 -2.75 3.60 11.05
C ALA A 124 -2.11 4.07 12.35
N LYS A 125 -2.27 5.36 12.68
CA LYS A 125 -1.75 5.92 13.95
C LYS A 125 -2.44 5.30 15.16
N VAL A 126 -3.74 5.05 15.09
CA VAL A 126 -4.48 4.37 16.14
C VAL A 126 -3.93 2.96 16.35
N ALA A 127 -3.63 2.23 15.27
CA ALA A 127 -3.02 0.90 15.36
C ALA A 127 -1.66 0.95 16.07
N ILE A 128 -0.82 1.95 15.76
CA ILE A 128 0.47 2.14 16.43
C ILE A 128 0.28 2.43 17.92
N ARG A 129 -0.65 3.30 18.28
CA ARG A 129 -0.93 3.64 19.69
C ARG A 129 -1.49 2.46 20.47
N ASN A 130 -2.28 1.60 19.84
CA ASN A 130 -2.78 0.37 20.46
C ASN A 130 -1.64 -0.59 20.76
N VAL A 131 -0.66 -0.74 19.85
CA VAL A 131 0.53 -1.55 20.09
C VAL A 131 1.32 -1.00 21.29
N ARG A 132 1.51 0.33 21.35
CA ARG A 132 2.16 0.99 22.49
C ARG A 132 1.46 0.68 23.80
N ARG A 133 0.14 0.79 23.82
CA ARG A 133 -0.68 0.53 25.01
C ARG A 133 -0.50 -0.90 25.49
N ASP A 134 -0.61 -1.86 24.57
CA ASP A 134 -0.44 -3.28 24.89
C ASP A 134 0.96 -3.56 25.44
N ALA A 135 1.98 -3.00 24.82
CA ALA A 135 3.37 -3.16 25.28
C ALA A 135 3.58 -2.58 26.70
N ASN A 136 3.04 -1.38 26.95
CA ASN A 136 3.12 -0.77 28.28
C ASN A 136 2.36 -1.60 29.33
N ASP A 137 1.22 -2.17 28.97
CA ASP A 137 0.46 -3.04 29.89
C ASP A 137 1.26 -4.30 30.22
N ASP A 138 1.91 -4.91 29.23
CA ASP A 138 2.76 -6.07 29.44
C ASP A 138 3.96 -5.75 30.35
N LEU A 139 4.59 -4.59 30.15
CA LEU A 139 5.69 -4.14 31.00
C LEU A 139 5.25 -3.89 32.44
N LYS A 140 4.06 -3.32 32.63
CA LYS A 140 3.49 -3.10 33.97
C LYS A 140 3.23 -4.41 34.69
N LYS A 141 2.79 -5.46 33.96
CA LYS A 141 2.62 -6.79 34.54
C LYS A 141 3.95 -7.38 35.00
N LEU A 142 5.02 -7.20 34.22
CA LEU A 142 6.34 -7.68 34.60
C LEU A 142 6.83 -6.98 35.90
N GLU A 143 6.57 -5.69 36.04
CA GLU A 143 6.93 -4.94 37.24
C GLU A 143 6.11 -5.44 38.45
N LYS A 144 4.80 -5.61 38.31
CA LYS A 144 3.95 -6.14 39.37
C LYS A 144 4.38 -7.52 39.82
N ASN A 145 4.85 -8.35 38.91
CA ASN A 145 5.31 -9.70 39.22
C ASN A 145 6.74 -9.73 39.80
N GLY A 146 7.38 -8.59 39.93
CA GLY A 146 8.73 -8.49 40.46
C GLY A 146 9.83 -8.88 39.46
N GLU A 147 9.50 -9.08 38.20
CA GLU A 147 10.47 -9.47 37.17
C GLU A 147 11.33 -8.29 36.69
N ILE A 148 10.83 -7.06 36.82
CA ILE A 148 11.58 -5.84 36.55
C ILE A 148 11.29 -4.84 37.66
N THR A 149 12.19 -3.82 37.84
CA THR A 149 12.04 -2.75 38.80
C THR A 149 11.20 -1.62 38.25
N GLU A 150 10.78 -0.69 39.12
CA GLU A 150 10.11 0.56 38.68
C GLU A 150 10.99 1.38 37.74
N ASP A 151 12.28 1.45 37.98
CA ASP A 151 13.24 2.16 37.12
C ASP A 151 13.34 1.48 35.76
N ASP A 152 13.38 0.14 35.75
CA ASP A 152 13.36 -0.65 34.49
C ASP A 152 12.09 -0.36 33.71
N LEU A 153 10.93 -0.36 34.38
CA LEU A 153 9.65 -0.08 33.75
C LEU A 153 9.67 1.29 33.05
N ARG A 154 10.19 2.30 33.75
CA ARG A 154 10.29 3.66 33.23
C ARG A 154 11.17 3.72 31.98
N GLY A 155 12.34 3.08 32.03
CA GLY A 155 13.27 3.00 30.90
C GLY A 155 12.69 2.30 29.69
N TYR A 156 12.05 1.15 29.87
CA TYR A 156 11.42 0.41 28.77
C TYR A 156 10.21 1.14 28.21
N SER A 157 9.43 1.82 29.05
CA SER A 157 8.32 2.65 28.58
C SER A 157 8.81 3.83 27.73
N ASP A 158 9.95 4.41 28.08
CA ASP A 158 10.58 5.45 27.26
C ASP A 158 11.03 4.89 25.91
N ASP A 159 11.58 3.68 25.89
CA ASP A 159 11.97 3.01 24.64
C ASP A 159 10.75 2.77 23.73
N ILE A 160 9.64 2.32 24.31
CA ILE A 160 8.38 2.13 23.58
C ILE A 160 7.87 3.47 23.04
N GLN A 161 7.99 4.55 23.82
CA GLN A 161 7.55 5.87 23.37
C GLN A 161 8.39 6.37 22.20
N LYS A 162 9.71 6.20 22.24
CA LYS A 162 10.61 6.55 21.12
C LYS A 162 10.26 5.76 19.87
N LEU A 163 10.04 4.46 20.02
CA LEU A 163 9.63 3.59 18.91
C LEU A 163 8.31 4.08 18.32
N THR A 164 7.34 4.43 19.17
CA THR A 164 6.03 4.94 18.75
C THR A 164 6.18 6.22 17.94
N ASP A 165 6.99 7.17 18.43
CA ASP A 165 7.22 8.45 17.77
C ASP A 165 7.89 8.25 16.41
N GLU A 166 8.87 7.36 16.30
CA GLU A 166 9.51 7.01 15.02
C GLU A 166 8.52 6.45 14.02
N GLN A 167 7.65 5.55 14.47
CA GLN A 167 6.67 4.92 13.57
C GLN A 167 5.59 5.91 13.12
N ILE A 168 5.14 6.80 14.00
CA ILE A 168 4.20 7.86 13.65
C ILE A 168 4.83 8.82 12.65
N ASN A 169 6.11 9.17 12.81
CA ASN A 169 6.82 10.00 11.85
C ASN A 169 6.91 9.32 10.48
N LYS A 170 7.11 8.02 10.42
CA LYS A 170 7.08 7.26 9.16
C LYS A 170 5.71 7.33 8.50
N ILE A 171 4.64 7.19 9.27
CA ILE A 171 3.27 7.33 8.76
C ILE A 171 3.06 8.72 8.19
N ASP A 172 3.48 9.77 8.89
CA ASP A 172 3.34 11.14 8.42
C ASP A 172 4.11 11.38 7.11
N SER A 173 5.31 10.82 6.99
CA SER A 173 6.12 10.92 5.78
C SER A 173 5.45 10.21 4.58
N ILE A 174 4.97 9.00 4.78
CA ILE A 174 4.25 8.22 3.76
C ILE A 174 2.99 8.97 3.33
N THR A 175 2.27 9.55 4.29
CA THR A 175 1.04 10.32 4.04
C THR A 175 1.33 11.55 3.19
N LYS A 176 2.36 12.33 3.53
CA LYS A 176 2.75 13.51 2.77
C LYS A 176 3.14 13.17 1.33
N ASP A 177 3.89 12.09 1.14
CA ASP A 177 4.30 11.64 -0.17
C ASP A 177 3.08 11.28 -1.02
N LYS A 178 2.10 10.59 -0.44
CA LYS A 178 0.87 10.22 -1.16
C LYS A 178 0.01 11.43 -1.48
N GLU A 179 -0.15 12.36 -0.54
CA GLU A 179 -0.90 13.59 -0.77
C GLU A 179 -0.26 14.42 -1.90
N LYS A 180 1.07 14.50 -1.90
CA LYS A 180 1.82 15.18 -2.95
C LYS A 180 1.59 14.52 -4.31
N GLU A 181 1.66 13.19 -4.38
CA GLU A 181 1.38 12.41 -5.58
C GLU A 181 -0.02 12.71 -6.13
N ILE A 182 -1.03 12.77 -5.27
CA ILE A 182 -2.41 13.08 -5.65
C ILE A 182 -2.53 14.51 -6.20
N LEU A 183 -1.85 15.47 -5.58
CA LEU A 183 -1.97 16.89 -5.93
C LEU A 183 -1.14 17.30 -7.14
N GLU A 184 -0.08 16.56 -7.48
CA GLU A 184 0.82 16.89 -8.60
C GLU A 184 0.30 16.48 -9.97
N VAL A 185 -0.80 15.75 -10.06
CA VAL A 185 -1.30 15.23 -11.35
C VAL A 185 -2.32 16.16 -12.01
#